data_d542784296a2a3809357bd1040bfaf69
#
_entry.id   d542784296a2a3809357bd1040bfaf69
#
_cell.length_a   1.000
_cell.length_b   1.000
_cell.length_c   1.000
_cell.angle_alpha   90.00
_cell.angle_beta   90.00
_cell.angle_gamma   90.00
#
_symmetry.space_group_name_H-M   'P 1'
#
loop_
_entity.id
_entity.type
_entity.pdbx_description
1 polymer ?
#
loop_
_entity_poly.entity_id
_entity_poly.type
_entity_poly.pdbx_seq_one_letter_code
_entity_poly.pdbx_strand_id
1 'polypeptide(L)'
;MPLIALASVKGSPGVTTTCLALAAAWPGQRQLVIEADPAGGDLGPWLGLPPAPGLTGLAAAARHDHSNDLAWHHACELGGGVSLVIAPAGAEQAGACLAALAPNAATIFASPAAGPETIIADCGRLDPGSPALAIAAQAEVTLLMVRPRVSELSHLALRADGLSRAGARLALLLAPDAGRGPAEASYPAEEIAATLDIPVEASIPTDPRGAADLVACRGELHRMRRLPLARAAASLAAALAARPRQLPPAPAAAPGPAPVPVHHPAEVTAGDTAR
;
A
#
# COMPACT_ATOMS: atom_id res chain seq x y z
N MET A 1 -11.64 10.31 2.85
CA MET A 1 -10.90 9.27 3.59
C MET A 1 -9.44 9.38 3.19
N PRO A 2 -8.47 9.42 4.09
CA PRO A 2 -7.09 9.24 3.69
C PRO A 2 -6.86 7.78 3.28
N LEU A 3 -6.14 7.58 2.18
CA LEU A 3 -5.52 6.32 1.84
C LEU A 3 -4.05 6.40 2.28
N ILE A 4 -3.64 5.51 3.16
CA ILE A 4 -2.26 5.37 3.62
C ILE A 4 -1.74 4.02 3.14
N ALA A 5 -0.66 4.01 2.38
CA ALA A 5 -0.02 2.76 1.98
C ALA A 5 1.17 2.46 2.88
N LEU A 6 1.34 1.21 3.27
CA LEU A 6 2.52 0.70 3.94
C LEU A 6 3.18 -0.36 3.06
N ALA A 7 4.50 -0.30 2.98
CA ALA A 7 5.26 -1.27 2.20
C ALA A 7 6.67 -1.45 2.78
N SER A 8 7.42 -2.40 2.23
CA SER A 8 8.85 -2.53 2.43
C SER A 8 9.57 -2.67 1.08
N VAL A 9 10.84 -2.36 1.02
CA VAL A 9 11.65 -2.61 -0.19
C VAL A 9 12.43 -3.91 -0.09
N LYS A 10 12.64 -4.40 1.13
CA LYS A 10 13.36 -5.65 1.39
C LYS A 10 12.97 -6.25 2.75
N GLY A 11 13.06 -7.57 2.84
CA GLY A 11 12.77 -8.29 4.08
C GLY A 11 11.29 -8.31 4.44
N SER A 12 11.01 -8.58 5.69
CA SER A 12 9.67 -8.57 6.27
C SER A 12 9.75 -7.81 7.60
N PRO A 13 9.81 -6.48 7.56
CA PRO A 13 10.00 -5.66 8.77
C PRO A 13 8.74 -5.55 9.63
N GLY A 14 7.62 -6.19 9.24
CA GLY A 14 6.36 -6.17 9.98
C GLY A 14 5.30 -5.23 9.37
N VAL A 15 5.27 -5.10 8.04
CA VAL A 15 4.31 -4.24 7.32
C VAL A 15 2.88 -4.61 7.69
N THR A 16 2.45 -5.86 7.50
CA THR A 16 1.10 -6.36 7.82
C THR A 16 0.69 -6.10 9.27
N THR A 17 1.59 -6.43 10.22
CA THR A 17 1.36 -6.17 11.65
C THR A 17 1.18 -4.68 11.92
N THR A 18 1.99 -3.83 11.28
CA THR A 18 1.90 -2.37 11.45
C THR A 18 0.65 -1.80 10.81
N CYS A 19 0.20 -2.30 9.64
CA CYS A 19 -1.07 -1.93 9.04
C CYS A 19 -2.23 -2.20 9.98
N LEU A 20 -2.30 -3.40 10.56
CA LEU A 20 -3.35 -3.77 11.50
C LEU A 20 -3.30 -2.94 12.79
N ALA A 21 -2.09 -2.71 13.35
CA ALA A 21 -1.91 -1.89 14.54
C ALA A 21 -2.30 -0.42 14.28
N LEU A 22 -1.94 0.12 13.12
CA LEU A 22 -2.27 1.48 12.72
C LEU A 22 -3.79 1.67 12.54
N ALA A 23 -4.46 0.71 11.87
CA ALA A 23 -5.91 0.71 11.72
C ALA A 23 -6.62 0.70 13.08
N ALA A 24 -6.22 -0.22 13.95
CA ALA A 24 -6.81 -0.34 15.27
C ALA A 24 -6.54 0.87 16.20
N ALA A 25 -5.49 1.67 15.91
CA ALA A 25 -5.14 2.89 16.65
C ALA A 25 -5.67 4.17 16.00
N TRP A 26 -6.23 4.09 14.80
CA TRP A 26 -6.60 5.28 14.03
C TRP A 26 -7.73 6.07 14.73
N PRO A 27 -7.58 7.41 14.86
CA PRO A 27 -8.64 8.23 15.42
C PRO A 27 -9.80 8.36 14.43
N GLY A 28 -10.87 7.62 14.66
CA GLY A 28 -12.05 7.60 13.79
C GLY A 28 -12.94 6.41 14.08
N GLN A 29 -14.04 6.29 13.36
CA GLN A 29 -15.03 5.25 13.64
C GLN A 29 -14.91 4.01 12.74
N ARG A 30 -14.36 4.17 11.53
CA ARG A 30 -14.28 3.08 10.56
C ARG A 30 -12.93 3.09 9.84
N GLN A 31 -12.24 1.99 9.90
CA GLN A 31 -10.98 1.77 9.21
C GLN A 31 -11.06 0.53 8.31
N LEU A 32 -10.52 0.64 7.11
CA LEU A 32 -10.41 -0.45 6.18
C LEU A 32 -8.94 -0.79 5.96
N VAL A 33 -8.54 -2.01 6.30
CA VAL A 33 -7.24 -2.55 5.89
C VAL A 33 -7.43 -3.37 4.63
N ILE A 34 -6.61 -3.12 3.63
CA ILE A 34 -6.59 -3.87 2.38
C ILE A 34 -5.27 -4.61 2.28
N GLU A 35 -5.32 -5.95 2.25
CA GLU A 35 -4.15 -6.73 1.88
C GLU A 35 -3.92 -6.60 0.39
N ALA A 36 -2.94 -5.79 0.03
CA ALA A 36 -2.50 -5.54 -1.34
C ALA A 36 -1.08 -6.09 -1.59
N ASP A 37 -0.66 -7.09 -0.81
CA ASP A 37 0.62 -7.77 -1.03
C ASP A 37 0.51 -8.76 -2.20
N PRO A 38 1.27 -8.57 -3.28
CA PRO A 38 1.28 -9.51 -4.40
C PRO A 38 1.88 -10.88 -4.04
N ALA A 39 2.56 -11.00 -2.90
CA ALA A 39 3.05 -12.29 -2.40
C ALA A 39 1.95 -13.16 -1.75
N GLY A 40 0.76 -12.61 -1.53
CA GLY A 40 -0.38 -13.26 -0.91
C GLY A 40 -0.69 -12.73 0.49
N GLY A 41 -1.93 -12.98 0.97
CA GLY A 41 -2.42 -12.49 2.25
C GLY A 41 -2.13 -13.42 3.43
N ASP A 42 -1.82 -12.82 4.56
CA ASP A 42 -1.58 -13.51 5.84
C ASP A 42 -2.75 -13.35 6.83
N LEU A 43 -3.53 -12.27 6.71
CA LEU A 43 -4.55 -11.93 7.72
C LEU A 43 -5.70 -12.94 7.77
N GLY A 44 -6.08 -13.52 6.64
CA GLY A 44 -7.10 -14.57 6.60
C GLY A 44 -6.73 -15.75 7.52
N PRO A 45 -5.59 -16.42 7.30
CA PRO A 45 -5.09 -17.49 8.17
C PRO A 45 -4.85 -17.07 9.62
N TRP A 46 -4.24 -15.90 9.85
CA TRP A 46 -3.93 -15.42 11.21
C TRP A 46 -5.18 -15.18 12.06
N LEU A 47 -6.23 -14.66 11.45
CA LEU A 47 -7.45 -14.26 12.15
C LEU A 47 -8.57 -15.31 12.05
N GLY A 48 -8.33 -16.42 11.32
CA GLY A 48 -9.33 -17.44 11.07
C GLY A 48 -10.53 -16.92 10.28
N LEU A 49 -10.29 -16.02 9.30
CA LEU A 49 -11.33 -15.41 8.49
C LEU A 49 -11.57 -16.23 7.21
N PRO A 50 -12.84 -16.28 6.71
CA PRO A 50 -13.14 -16.94 5.45
C PRO A 50 -12.52 -16.14 4.28
N PRO A 51 -12.21 -16.80 3.14
CA PRO A 51 -11.59 -16.14 1.98
C PRO A 51 -12.54 -15.19 1.23
N ALA A 52 -13.81 -15.18 1.57
CA ALA A 52 -14.83 -14.29 1.00
C ALA A 52 -15.75 -13.76 2.11
N PRO A 53 -16.10 -12.46 2.07
CA PRO A 53 -15.68 -11.47 1.10
C PRO A 53 -14.19 -11.13 1.19
N GLY A 54 -13.56 -10.63 0.10
CA GLY A 54 -12.14 -10.31 0.05
C GLY A 54 -11.67 -9.80 -1.31
N LEU A 55 -10.37 -9.74 -1.50
CA LEU A 55 -9.71 -9.14 -2.66
C LEU A 55 -10.13 -9.79 -4.00
N THR A 56 -10.38 -11.09 -4.01
CA THR A 56 -10.85 -11.80 -5.22
C THR A 56 -12.23 -11.31 -5.66
N GLY A 57 -13.16 -11.15 -4.72
CA GLY A 57 -14.49 -10.61 -4.99
C GLY A 57 -14.43 -9.15 -5.43
N LEU A 58 -13.62 -8.35 -4.75
CA LEU A 58 -13.37 -6.95 -5.11
C LEU A 58 -12.84 -6.82 -6.54
N ALA A 59 -11.84 -7.61 -6.91
CA ALA A 59 -11.26 -7.59 -8.26
C ALA A 59 -12.26 -8.03 -9.35
N ALA A 60 -13.14 -8.98 -9.03
CA ALA A 60 -14.20 -9.40 -9.95
C ALA A 60 -15.25 -8.30 -10.13
N ALA A 61 -15.71 -7.67 -9.06
CA ALA A 61 -16.70 -6.59 -9.08
C ALA A 61 -16.18 -5.33 -9.76
N ALA A 62 -14.90 -5.01 -9.60
CA ALA A 62 -14.24 -3.87 -10.19
C ALA A 62 -14.21 -3.84 -11.74
N ARG A 63 -14.66 -4.90 -12.38
CA ARG A 63 -14.85 -4.93 -13.85
C ARG A 63 -16.08 -4.15 -14.31
N HIS A 64 -17.04 -3.95 -13.42
CA HIS A 64 -18.34 -3.37 -13.74
C HIS A 64 -18.74 -2.23 -12.81
N ASP A 65 -18.16 -2.17 -11.62
CA ASP A 65 -18.42 -1.16 -10.61
C ASP A 65 -17.09 -0.52 -10.18
N HIS A 66 -17.06 0.81 -10.21
CA HIS A 66 -15.89 1.59 -9.83
C HIS A 66 -16.22 2.57 -8.69
N SER A 67 -17.31 2.29 -7.94
CA SER A 67 -17.70 3.14 -6.82
C SER A 67 -16.64 3.14 -5.73
N ASN A 68 -16.53 4.24 -5.02
CA ASN A 68 -15.54 4.45 -3.96
C ASN A 68 -15.86 3.72 -2.64
N ASP A 69 -17.03 3.09 -2.56
CA ASP A 69 -17.45 2.23 -1.46
C ASP A 69 -17.31 0.74 -1.80
N LEU A 70 -16.92 0.41 -3.04
CA LEU A 70 -16.80 -0.96 -3.51
C LEU A 70 -15.89 -1.81 -2.61
N ALA A 71 -14.76 -1.25 -2.17
CA ALA A 71 -13.85 -1.96 -1.28
C ALA A 71 -14.49 -2.32 0.08
N TRP A 72 -15.37 -1.46 0.59
CA TRP A 72 -16.11 -1.70 1.82
C TRP A 72 -17.13 -2.84 1.70
N HIS A 73 -17.78 -2.98 0.54
CA HIS A 73 -18.73 -4.07 0.26
C HIS A 73 -18.05 -5.44 0.20
N HIS A 74 -16.73 -5.47 -0.04
CA HIS A 74 -15.92 -6.69 -0.08
C HIS A 74 -15.08 -6.90 1.17
N ALA A 75 -15.35 -6.15 2.23
CA ALA A 75 -14.66 -6.27 3.51
C ALA A 75 -15.39 -7.18 4.49
N CYS A 76 -14.65 -7.86 5.35
CA CYS A 76 -15.16 -8.51 6.55
C CYS A 76 -14.84 -7.67 7.78
N GLU A 77 -15.77 -7.61 8.74
CA GLU A 77 -15.56 -6.90 10.00
C GLU A 77 -14.67 -7.73 10.94
N LEU A 78 -13.64 -7.07 11.48
CA LEU A 78 -12.78 -7.67 12.48
C LEU A 78 -13.25 -7.37 13.91
N GLY A 79 -13.75 -6.16 14.14
CA GLY A 79 -14.11 -5.61 15.43
C GLY A 79 -13.42 -4.27 15.68
N GLY A 80 -13.84 -3.53 16.73
CA GLY A 80 -13.23 -2.25 17.07
C GLY A 80 -13.30 -1.15 16.00
N GLY A 81 -14.19 -1.28 15.01
CA GLY A 81 -14.30 -0.36 13.87
C GLY A 81 -13.38 -0.70 12.69
N VAL A 82 -12.62 -1.79 12.78
CA VAL A 82 -11.70 -2.25 11.71
C VAL A 82 -12.39 -3.26 10.83
N SER A 83 -12.34 -3.04 9.52
CA SER A 83 -12.75 -3.97 8.47
C SER A 83 -11.56 -4.37 7.61
N LEU A 84 -11.60 -5.55 7.00
CA LEU A 84 -10.48 -6.12 6.24
C LEU A 84 -10.93 -6.59 4.86
N VAL A 85 -10.24 -6.19 3.82
CA VAL A 85 -10.26 -6.86 2.52
C VAL A 85 -9.06 -7.79 2.49
N ILE A 86 -9.30 -9.07 2.74
CA ILE A 86 -8.24 -10.08 2.80
C ILE A 86 -7.85 -10.56 1.40
N ALA A 87 -6.55 -10.74 1.17
CA ALA A 87 -6.05 -11.32 -0.07
C ALA A 87 -6.06 -12.85 -0.03
N PRO A 88 -6.12 -13.52 -1.19
CA PRO A 88 -5.85 -14.94 -1.26
C PRO A 88 -4.38 -15.22 -0.86
N ALA A 89 -4.13 -16.37 -0.22
CA ALA A 89 -2.79 -16.75 0.21
C ALA A 89 -1.82 -17.03 -0.94
N GLY A 90 -2.34 -17.36 -2.14
CA GLY A 90 -1.52 -17.66 -3.31
C GLY A 90 -1.05 -16.39 -4.03
N ALA A 91 0.27 -16.25 -4.23
CA ALA A 91 0.87 -15.07 -4.87
C ALA A 91 0.35 -14.81 -6.29
N GLU A 92 0.17 -15.85 -7.10
CA GLU A 92 -0.35 -15.70 -8.46
C GLU A 92 -1.77 -15.09 -8.46
N GLN A 93 -2.63 -15.58 -7.57
CA GLN A 93 -3.99 -15.11 -7.45
C GLN A 93 -4.05 -13.68 -6.87
N ALA A 94 -3.26 -13.39 -5.84
CA ALA A 94 -3.16 -12.05 -5.25
C ALA A 94 -2.65 -11.04 -6.29
N GLY A 95 -1.56 -11.38 -6.99
CA GLY A 95 -1.01 -10.54 -8.06
C GLY A 95 -2.01 -10.29 -9.20
N ALA A 96 -2.76 -11.33 -9.63
CA ALA A 96 -3.78 -11.18 -10.66
C ALA A 96 -4.94 -10.27 -10.21
N CYS A 97 -5.38 -10.37 -8.94
CA CYS A 97 -6.39 -9.48 -8.37
C CYS A 97 -5.92 -8.02 -8.37
N LEU A 98 -4.69 -7.76 -7.91
CA LEU A 98 -4.12 -6.42 -7.88
C LEU A 98 -3.94 -5.84 -9.29
N ALA A 99 -3.49 -6.64 -10.25
CA ALA A 99 -3.38 -6.23 -11.64
C ALA A 99 -4.75 -5.87 -12.24
N ALA A 100 -5.80 -6.60 -11.89
CA ALA A 100 -7.17 -6.29 -12.32
C ALA A 100 -7.72 -5.00 -11.69
N LEU A 101 -7.32 -4.66 -10.47
CA LEU A 101 -7.72 -3.44 -9.77
C LEU A 101 -6.94 -2.20 -10.24
N ALA A 102 -5.72 -2.37 -10.73
CA ALA A 102 -4.79 -1.28 -11.04
C ALA A 102 -5.38 -0.19 -11.96
N PRO A 103 -6.11 -0.51 -13.06
CA PRO A 103 -6.69 0.51 -13.94
C PRO A 103 -7.70 1.44 -13.26
N ASN A 104 -8.40 0.94 -12.22
CA ASN A 104 -9.47 1.64 -11.53
C ASN A 104 -9.09 2.04 -10.09
N ALA A 105 -7.81 1.87 -9.70
CA ALA A 105 -7.34 2.14 -8.35
C ALA A 105 -7.65 3.58 -7.90
N ALA A 106 -7.50 4.55 -8.79
CA ALA A 106 -7.76 5.96 -8.51
C ALA A 106 -9.23 6.23 -8.11
N THR A 107 -10.16 5.45 -8.63
CA THR A 107 -11.60 5.61 -8.34
C THR A 107 -12.02 4.77 -7.16
N ILE A 108 -11.66 3.48 -7.14
CA ILE A 108 -12.05 2.53 -6.09
C ILE A 108 -11.49 2.93 -4.72
N PHE A 109 -10.25 3.43 -4.69
CA PHE A 109 -9.58 3.87 -3.47
C PHE A 109 -9.60 5.38 -3.29
N ALA A 110 -10.36 6.11 -4.13
CA ALA A 110 -10.56 7.54 -3.97
C ALA A 110 -11.20 7.82 -2.61
N SER A 111 -10.65 8.81 -1.95
CA SER A 111 -11.24 9.30 -0.72
C SER A 111 -12.46 10.17 -1.03
N PRO A 112 -13.69 9.81 -0.60
CA PRO A 112 -14.76 10.80 -0.60
C PRO A 112 -14.33 11.96 0.31
N ALA A 113 -14.56 13.18 -0.15
CA ALA A 113 -13.97 14.42 0.39
C ALA A 113 -14.26 14.71 1.87
N ALA A 114 -15.18 14.00 2.51
CA ALA A 114 -15.58 14.26 3.89
C ALA A 114 -16.16 13.00 4.57
N GLY A 115 -15.31 12.17 5.17
CA GLY A 115 -15.77 11.05 6.01
C GLY A 115 -14.77 10.73 7.11
N PRO A 116 -15.23 10.15 8.23
CA PRO A 116 -14.37 9.70 9.33
C PRO A 116 -13.62 8.41 9.01
N GLU A 117 -13.73 7.93 7.79
CA GLU A 117 -13.22 6.65 7.32
C GLU A 117 -11.77 6.78 6.83
N THR A 118 -11.00 5.71 6.97
CA THR A 118 -9.59 5.65 6.52
C THR A 118 -9.32 4.30 5.89
N ILE A 119 -8.58 4.31 4.79
CA ILE A 119 -8.07 3.09 4.14
C ILE A 119 -6.57 2.98 4.42
N ILE A 120 -6.15 1.80 4.86
CA ILE A 120 -4.74 1.45 5.06
C ILE A 120 -4.43 0.26 4.16
N ALA A 121 -3.55 0.44 3.18
CA ALA A 121 -3.17 -0.59 2.25
C ALA A 121 -1.85 -1.24 2.67
N ASP A 122 -1.87 -2.54 2.92
CA ASP A 122 -0.69 -3.37 3.06
C ASP A 122 -0.19 -3.77 1.68
N CYS A 123 0.79 -3.05 1.17
CA CYS A 123 1.36 -3.29 -0.16
C CYS A 123 2.52 -4.30 -0.14
N GLY A 124 2.78 -4.94 1.01
CA GLY A 124 3.83 -5.94 1.15
C GLY A 124 5.20 -5.44 0.73
N ARG A 125 5.87 -6.17 -0.17
CA ARG A 125 7.11 -5.71 -0.78
C ARG A 125 6.80 -4.92 -2.04
N LEU A 126 7.19 -3.63 -2.03
CA LEU A 126 6.96 -2.74 -3.15
C LEU A 126 8.25 -2.50 -3.95
N ASP A 127 8.16 -2.69 -5.24
CA ASP A 127 9.15 -2.29 -6.22
C ASP A 127 8.44 -1.65 -7.44
N PRO A 128 9.18 -1.00 -8.36
CA PRO A 128 8.57 -0.31 -9.50
C PRO A 128 7.72 -1.19 -10.43
N GLY A 129 7.87 -2.51 -10.37
CA GLY A 129 7.08 -3.47 -11.15
C GLY A 129 5.91 -4.09 -10.36
N SER A 130 5.72 -3.74 -9.09
CA SER A 130 4.67 -4.32 -8.26
C SER A 130 3.27 -3.89 -8.70
N PRO A 131 2.30 -4.81 -8.85
CA PRO A 131 0.92 -4.45 -9.13
C PRO A 131 0.27 -3.64 -7.99
N ALA A 132 0.78 -3.72 -6.76
CA ALA A 132 0.34 -2.90 -5.63
C ALA A 132 0.71 -1.41 -5.78
N LEU A 133 1.64 -1.08 -6.68
CA LEU A 133 2.08 0.29 -6.91
C LEU A 133 0.95 1.21 -7.37
N ALA A 134 -0.02 0.68 -8.13
CA ALA A 134 -1.19 1.44 -8.54
C ALA A 134 -2.02 1.95 -7.34
N ILE A 135 -2.10 1.18 -6.26
CA ILE A 135 -2.76 1.56 -5.01
C ILE A 135 -1.87 2.54 -4.23
N ALA A 136 -0.57 2.22 -4.08
CA ALA A 136 0.38 3.06 -3.36
C ALA A 136 0.50 4.47 -3.97
N ALA A 137 0.41 4.60 -5.30
CA ALA A 137 0.44 5.88 -5.99
C ALA A 137 -0.79 6.76 -5.71
N GLN A 138 -1.92 6.19 -5.28
CA GLN A 138 -3.11 6.94 -4.87
C GLN A 138 -3.07 7.36 -3.40
N ALA A 139 -2.13 6.82 -2.61
CA ALA A 139 -2.04 7.12 -1.19
C ALA A 139 -1.59 8.56 -0.92
N GLU A 140 -2.13 9.16 0.15
CA GLU A 140 -1.64 10.48 0.64
C GLU A 140 -0.18 10.39 1.08
N VAL A 141 0.23 9.22 1.57
CA VAL A 141 1.62 8.87 1.87
C VAL A 141 1.82 7.37 1.74
N THR A 142 2.97 6.98 1.19
CA THR A 142 3.47 5.60 1.17
C THR A 142 4.58 5.47 2.18
N LEU A 143 4.29 4.80 3.28
CA LEU A 143 5.20 4.56 4.39
C LEU A 143 6.07 3.33 4.09
N LEU A 144 7.34 3.55 3.80
CA LEU A 144 8.29 2.47 3.55
C LEU A 144 8.96 2.04 4.86
N MET A 145 8.63 0.83 5.31
CA MET A 145 9.27 0.23 6.48
C MET A 145 10.64 -0.31 6.11
N VAL A 146 11.66 0.07 6.86
CA VAL A 146 13.05 -0.32 6.64
C VAL A 146 13.78 -0.47 7.97
N ARG A 147 14.67 -1.45 8.07
CA ARG A 147 15.62 -1.47 9.17
C ARG A 147 16.73 -0.48 8.89
N PRO A 148 17.20 0.28 9.91
CA PRO A 148 18.23 1.32 9.75
C PRO A 148 19.62 0.72 9.56
N ARG A 149 19.80 -0.14 8.54
CA ARG A 149 21.03 -0.87 8.21
C ARG A 149 21.44 -0.61 6.76
N VAL A 150 22.75 -0.63 6.50
CA VAL A 150 23.30 -0.47 5.13
C VAL A 150 22.63 -1.40 4.13
N SER A 151 22.48 -2.67 4.48
CA SER A 151 21.91 -3.69 3.58
C SER A 151 20.48 -3.37 3.13
N GLU A 152 19.65 -2.74 3.96
CA GLU A 152 18.27 -2.36 3.59
C GLU A 152 18.20 -0.96 3.01
N LEU A 153 18.95 -0.01 3.57
CA LEU A 153 19.00 1.38 3.09
C LEU A 153 19.54 1.47 1.66
N SER A 154 20.53 0.64 1.29
CA SER A 154 21.03 0.56 -0.09
C SER A 154 19.95 0.13 -1.09
N HIS A 155 19.10 -0.85 -0.71
CA HIS A 155 17.97 -1.24 -1.55
C HIS A 155 16.92 -0.13 -1.66
N LEU A 156 16.69 0.60 -0.57
CA LEU A 156 15.78 1.74 -0.56
C LEU A 156 16.28 2.85 -1.48
N ALA A 157 17.55 3.24 -1.36
CA ALA A 157 18.16 4.27 -2.20
C ALA A 157 18.02 3.97 -3.70
N LEU A 158 18.20 2.70 -4.10
CA LEU A 158 18.08 2.29 -5.50
C LEU A 158 16.64 2.28 -6.03
N ARG A 159 15.63 2.20 -5.15
CA ARG A 159 14.23 2.06 -5.55
C ARG A 159 13.40 3.32 -5.36
N ALA A 160 13.79 4.19 -4.44
CA ALA A 160 13.03 5.37 -4.04
C ALA A 160 12.64 6.26 -5.24
N ASP A 161 13.60 6.56 -6.12
CA ASP A 161 13.35 7.36 -7.32
C ASP A 161 12.33 6.71 -8.27
N GLY A 162 12.41 5.39 -8.44
CA GLY A 162 11.47 4.64 -9.28
C GLY A 162 10.06 4.68 -8.71
N LEU A 163 9.90 4.51 -7.40
CA LEU A 163 8.62 4.58 -6.70
C LEU A 163 8.03 5.99 -6.75
N SER A 164 8.85 7.03 -6.52
CA SER A 164 8.43 8.43 -6.60
C SER A 164 7.99 8.82 -8.01
N ARG A 165 8.74 8.42 -9.04
CA ARG A 165 8.33 8.65 -10.45
C ARG A 165 7.05 7.94 -10.83
N ALA A 166 6.74 6.81 -10.20
CA ALA A 166 5.49 6.11 -10.38
C ALA A 166 4.33 6.74 -9.57
N GLY A 167 4.56 7.84 -8.88
CA GLY A 167 3.53 8.61 -8.17
C GLY A 167 3.43 8.36 -6.67
N ALA A 168 4.23 7.46 -6.10
CA ALA A 168 4.22 7.23 -4.66
C ALA A 168 4.87 8.40 -3.90
N ARG A 169 4.18 8.91 -2.88
CA ARG A 169 4.70 9.93 -1.95
C ARG A 169 5.33 9.24 -0.76
N LEU A 170 6.65 9.22 -0.73
CA LEU A 170 7.41 8.39 0.19
C LEU A 170 7.64 9.08 1.55
N ALA A 171 7.54 8.28 2.61
CA ALA A 171 8.06 8.57 3.92
C ALA A 171 8.54 7.27 4.57
N LEU A 172 9.39 7.34 5.58
CA LEU A 172 10.01 6.16 6.18
C LEU A 172 9.42 5.84 7.54
N LEU A 173 9.25 4.54 7.79
CA LEU A 173 9.08 3.96 9.12
C LEU A 173 10.32 3.13 9.44
N LEU A 174 11.04 3.49 10.49
CA LEU A 174 12.16 2.69 10.94
C LEU A 174 11.67 1.51 11.78
N ALA A 175 12.12 0.31 11.44
CA ALA A 175 11.89 -0.90 12.21
C ALA A 175 13.21 -1.33 12.86
N PRO A 176 13.53 -0.88 14.08
CA PRO A 176 14.77 -1.23 14.75
C PRO A 176 14.90 -2.74 14.89
N ASP A 177 16.12 -3.21 14.80
CA ASP A 177 16.41 -4.63 14.87
C ASP A 177 16.18 -5.21 16.27
N ALA A 178 15.64 -6.42 16.31
CA ALA A 178 15.54 -7.21 17.56
C ALA A 178 16.88 -7.85 17.96
N GLY A 179 18.00 -7.44 17.39
CA GLY A 179 19.32 -7.99 17.69
C GLY A 179 19.59 -9.37 17.09
N ARG A 180 18.83 -9.82 16.11
CA ARG A 180 19.04 -11.07 15.38
C ARG A 180 19.68 -10.79 14.01
N GLY A 181 20.93 -11.11 13.85
CA GLY A 181 21.67 -11.00 12.59
C GLY A 181 23.10 -10.50 12.78
N PRO A 182 23.88 -10.35 11.68
CA PRO A 182 25.19 -9.76 11.74
C PRO A 182 25.14 -8.39 12.40
N ALA A 183 26.13 -8.03 13.19
CA ALA A 183 26.25 -6.70 13.79
C ALA A 183 26.54 -5.67 12.71
N GLU A 184 25.49 -5.18 12.03
CA GLU A 184 25.58 -4.02 11.16
C GLU A 184 25.36 -2.75 11.97
N ALA A 185 26.07 -1.68 11.57
CA ALA A 185 25.84 -0.35 12.15
C ALA A 185 24.39 0.10 11.91
N SER A 186 23.77 0.62 12.95
CA SER A 186 22.45 1.26 12.86
C SER A 186 22.65 2.77 12.67
N TYR A 187 21.92 3.33 11.73
CA TYR A 187 22.01 4.76 11.40
C TYR A 187 20.92 5.57 12.10
N PRO A 188 21.22 6.78 12.59
CA PRO A 188 20.24 7.70 13.15
C PRO A 188 19.18 8.11 12.12
N ALA A 189 17.95 8.39 12.60
CA ALA A 189 16.84 8.80 11.75
C ALA A 189 17.15 10.07 10.93
N GLU A 190 17.79 11.04 11.55
CA GLU A 190 18.17 12.30 10.92
C GLU A 190 19.17 12.11 9.79
N GLU A 191 20.14 11.22 9.97
CA GLU A 191 21.15 10.91 8.95
C GLU A 191 20.50 10.18 7.76
N ILE A 192 19.59 9.22 8.03
CA ILE A 192 18.83 8.52 7.00
C ILE A 192 17.99 9.50 6.19
N ALA A 193 17.23 10.36 6.87
CA ALA A 193 16.36 11.34 6.22
C ALA A 193 17.15 12.31 5.35
N ALA A 194 18.28 12.82 5.85
CA ALA A 194 19.14 13.75 5.11
C ALA A 194 19.83 13.10 3.91
N THR A 195 20.27 11.82 4.04
CA THR A 195 20.98 11.12 2.97
C THR A 195 20.05 10.70 1.83
N LEU A 196 18.81 10.29 2.15
CA LEU A 196 17.86 9.78 1.17
C LEU A 196 16.88 10.84 0.67
N ASP A 197 16.87 12.02 1.28
CA ASP A 197 15.89 13.10 1.02
C ASP A 197 14.42 12.58 1.17
N ILE A 198 14.20 11.69 2.14
CA ILE A 198 12.89 11.11 2.46
C ILE A 198 12.66 11.29 3.96
N PRO A 199 11.53 11.90 4.37
CA PRO A 199 11.25 12.11 5.78
C PRO A 199 11.06 10.81 6.54
N VAL A 200 11.57 10.74 7.78
CA VAL A 200 11.32 9.65 8.73
C VAL A 200 10.16 10.06 9.63
N GLU A 201 9.06 9.31 9.58
CA GLU A 201 7.84 9.61 10.32
C GLU A 201 7.85 9.09 11.75
N ALA A 202 8.31 7.87 11.91
CA ALA A 202 8.33 7.20 13.20
C ALA A 202 9.28 6.00 13.21
N SER A 203 9.55 5.52 14.41
CA SER A 203 10.15 4.22 14.64
C SER A 203 9.10 3.26 15.24
N ILE A 204 8.95 2.09 14.61
CA ILE A 204 8.01 1.05 15.04
C ILE A 204 8.81 -0.02 15.78
N PRO A 205 8.63 -0.18 17.09
CA PRO A 205 9.42 -1.10 17.88
C PRO A 205 9.13 -2.56 17.51
N THR A 206 10.13 -3.42 17.60
CA THR A 206 9.94 -4.85 17.56
C THR A 206 9.26 -5.31 18.86
N ASP A 207 8.00 -5.70 18.75
CA ASP A 207 7.15 -6.12 19.89
C ASP A 207 6.41 -7.41 19.53
N PRO A 208 7.06 -8.59 19.65
CA PRO A 208 6.44 -9.87 19.32
C PRO A 208 5.19 -10.17 20.15
N ARG A 209 5.18 -9.72 21.42
CA ARG A 209 4.01 -9.86 22.30
C ARG A 209 2.86 -8.98 21.81
N GLY A 210 3.14 -7.71 21.51
CA GLY A 210 2.15 -6.79 20.97
C GLY A 210 1.56 -7.28 19.64
N ALA A 211 2.40 -7.84 18.78
CA ALA A 211 1.94 -8.45 17.52
C ALA A 211 1.02 -9.66 17.75
N ALA A 212 1.39 -10.57 18.65
CA ALA A 212 0.58 -11.74 19.00
C ALA A 212 -0.75 -11.33 19.65
N ASP A 213 -0.72 -10.38 20.60
CA ASP A 213 -1.92 -9.89 21.28
C ASP A 213 -2.85 -9.15 20.30
N LEU A 214 -2.30 -8.41 19.32
CA LEU A 214 -3.07 -7.73 18.27
C LEU A 214 -3.92 -8.70 17.45
N VAL A 215 -3.36 -9.83 17.07
CA VAL A 215 -4.06 -10.90 16.36
C VAL A 215 -5.07 -11.59 17.30
N ALA A 216 -4.68 -11.93 18.52
CA ALA A 216 -5.54 -12.61 19.49
C ALA A 216 -6.76 -11.76 19.91
N CYS A 217 -6.57 -10.44 20.05
CA CYS A 217 -7.62 -9.48 20.42
C CYS A 217 -8.40 -8.97 19.19
N ARG A 218 -8.14 -9.49 17.99
CA ARG A 218 -8.82 -9.10 16.74
C ARG A 218 -8.86 -7.57 16.56
N GLY A 219 -7.74 -6.89 16.79
CA GLY A 219 -7.59 -5.45 16.62
C GLY A 219 -8.17 -4.58 17.75
N GLU A 220 -8.67 -5.15 18.85
CA GLU A 220 -9.15 -4.38 19.99
C GLU A 220 -7.99 -3.78 20.81
N LEU A 221 -7.37 -2.72 20.31
CA LEU A 221 -6.19 -2.08 20.93
C LEU A 221 -6.43 -1.55 22.34
N HIS A 222 -7.65 -1.30 22.76
CA HIS A 222 -7.90 -0.79 24.13
C HIS A 222 -7.33 -1.72 25.21
N ARG A 223 -7.25 -3.03 24.93
CA ARG A 223 -6.63 -4.05 25.79
C ARG A 223 -5.10 -3.98 25.79
N MET A 224 -4.51 -3.32 24.80
CA MET A 224 -3.07 -3.36 24.52
C MET A 224 -2.38 -2.00 24.64
N ARG A 225 -3.08 -0.94 25.05
CA ARG A 225 -2.59 0.46 25.06
C ARG A 225 -1.21 0.68 25.71
N ARG A 226 -0.78 -0.24 26.56
CA ARG A 226 0.51 -0.15 27.29
C ARG A 226 1.67 -0.79 26.50
N LEU A 227 1.38 -1.59 25.49
CA LEU A 227 2.42 -2.27 24.73
C LEU A 227 3.16 -1.30 23.78
N PRO A 228 4.44 -1.50 23.55
CA PRO A 228 5.25 -0.61 22.70
C PRO A 228 4.68 -0.41 21.30
N LEU A 229 4.25 -1.49 20.63
CA LEU A 229 3.64 -1.45 19.31
C LEU A 229 2.38 -0.59 19.29
N ALA A 230 1.47 -0.80 20.25
CA ALA A 230 0.21 -0.07 20.31
C ALA A 230 0.43 1.43 20.54
N ARG A 231 1.42 1.81 21.38
CA ARG A 231 1.77 3.22 21.61
C ARG A 231 2.37 3.88 20.37
N ALA A 232 3.28 3.17 19.69
CA ALA A 232 3.89 3.68 18.46
C ALA A 232 2.84 3.85 17.36
N ALA A 233 1.96 2.86 17.18
CA ALA A 233 0.85 2.94 16.23
C ALA A 233 -0.11 4.11 16.54
N ALA A 234 -0.47 4.33 17.81
CA ALA A 234 -1.33 5.44 18.20
C ALA A 234 -0.68 6.81 17.96
N SER A 235 0.61 6.96 18.27
CA SER A 235 1.35 8.20 17.99
C SER A 235 1.43 8.48 16.49
N LEU A 236 1.74 7.47 15.68
CA LEU A 236 1.80 7.58 14.22
C LEU A 236 0.42 7.91 13.64
N ALA A 237 -0.64 7.20 14.07
CA ALA A 237 -2.01 7.46 13.63
C ALA A 237 -2.44 8.90 13.91
N ALA A 238 -2.17 9.41 15.11
CA ALA A 238 -2.49 10.79 15.49
C ALA A 238 -1.72 11.80 14.62
N ALA A 239 -0.43 11.58 14.37
CA ALA A 239 0.40 12.43 13.54
C ALA A 239 -0.08 12.47 12.06
N LEU A 240 -0.41 11.31 11.50
CA LEU A 240 -0.92 11.21 10.13
C LEU A 240 -2.32 11.82 9.99
N ALA A 241 -3.20 11.60 10.96
CA ALA A 241 -4.56 12.15 10.95
C ALA A 241 -4.59 13.68 11.08
N ALA A 242 -3.60 14.28 11.74
CA ALA A 242 -3.47 15.72 11.89
C ALA A 242 -2.91 16.45 10.65
N ARG A 243 -2.45 15.71 9.64
CA ARG A 243 -1.89 16.32 8.41
C ARG A 243 -2.96 17.01 7.58
N PRO A 244 -2.63 18.16 6.97
CA PRO A 244 -3.45 18.72 5.91
C PRO A 244 -3.57 17.71 4.76
N ARG A 245 -4.78 17.43 4.32
CA ARG A 245 -5.00 16.50 3.21
C ARG A 245 -4.40 17.06 1.93
N GLN A 246 -3.47 16.34 1.36
CA GLN A 246 -2.97 16.59 0.01
C GLN A 246 -3.68 15.63 -0.95
N LEU A 247 -4.59 16.15 -1.77
CA LEU A 247 -5.18 15.34 -2.83
C LEU A 247 -4.07 14.87 -3.79
N PRO A 248 -4.12 13.61 -4.23
CA PRO A 248 -3.25 13.16 -5.29
C PRO A 248 -3.39 14.07 -6.54
N PRO A 249 -2.31 14.34 -7.27
CA PRO A 249 -2.43 15.02 -8.55
C PRO A 249 -3.39 14.23 -9.45
N ALA A 250 -4.23 14.96 -10.19
CA ALA A 250 -5.11 14.31 -11.15
C ALA A 250 -4.27 13.39 -12.06
N PRO A 251 -4.75 12.18 -12.38
CA PRO A 251 -4.03 11.27 -13.25
C PRO A 251 -3.69 12.01 -14.56
N ALA A 252 -2.41 11.96 -14.95
CA ALA A 252 -1.98 12.50 -16.23
C ALA A 252 -2.85 11.86 -17.32
N ALA A 253 -3.49 12.69 -18.15
CA ALA A 253 -4.32 12.19 -19.23
C ALA A 253 -3.49 11.18 -20.04
N ALA A 254 -4.04 9.97 -20.21
CA ALA A 254 -3.40 8.96 -21.03
C ALA A 254 -3.02 9.58 -22.37
N PRO A 255 -1.80 9.37 -22.88
CA PRO A 255 -1.42 9.86 -24.20
C PRO A 255 -2.46 9.33 -25.19
N GLY A 256 -3.12 10.25 -25.91
CA GLY A 256 -4.10 9.89 -26.93
C GLY A 256 -3.50 8.87 -27.91
N PRO A 257 -4.32 8.03 -28.55
CA PRO A 257 -3.84 7.04 -29.48
C PRO A 257 -2.97 7.75 -30.53
N ALA A 258 -1.77 7.20 -30.76
CA ALA A 258 -0.87 7.71 -31.78
C ALA A 258 -1.63 7.77 -33.13
N PRO A 259 -1.47 8.83 -33.92
CA PRO A 259 -2.15 8.93 -35.20
C PRO A 259 -1.74 7.75 -36.08
N VAL A 260 -2.75 6.99 -36.50
CA VAL A 260 -2.55 5.87 -37.42
C VAL A 260 -2.00 6.44 -38.73
N PRO A 261 -0.86 5.97 -39.23
CA PRO A 261 -0.34 6.45 -40.52
C PRO A 261 -1.34 6.09 -41.61
N VAL A 262 -1.88 7.12 -42.26
CA VAL A 262 -2.75 6.96 -43.45
C VAL A 262 -1.85 6.55 -44.60
N HIS A 263 -1.87 5.30 -44.97
CA HIS A 263 -1.26 4.85 -46.21
C HIS A 263 -2.07 5.38 -47.39
N HIS A 264 -1.58 6.40 -48.06
CA HIS A 264 -2.09 6.76 -49.38
C HIS A 264 -1.71 5.63 -50.36
N PRO A 265 -2.68 5.06 -51.12
CA PRO A 265 -2.34 4.11 -52.18
C PRO A 265 -1.51 4.85 -53.24
N ALA A 266 -0.37 4.25 -53.61
CA ALA A 266 0.46 4.75 -54.70
C ALA A 266 -0.35 4.82 -55.98
N GLU A 267 -0.36 5.97 -56.65
CA GLU A 267 -0.90 6.12 -57.99
C GLU A 267 -0.20 5.14 -58.95
N VAL A 268 -0.98 4.22 -59.49
CA VAL A 268 -0.53 3.34 -60.58
C VAL A 268 -0.43 4.21 -61.83
N THR A 269 0.75 4.65 -62.17
CA THR A 269 1.02 5.24 -63.47
C THR A 269 0.81 4.20 -64.58
N ALA A 270 -0.24 4.39 -65.39
CA ALA A 270 -0.48 3.62 -66.59
C ALA A 270 0.69 3.82 -67.56
N GLY A 271 1.50 2.79 -67.71
CA GLY A 271 2.55 2.74 -68.71
C GLY A 271 1.96 2.53 -70.10
N ASP A 272 2.33 3.43 -70.97
CA ASP A 272 2.03 3.59 -72.35
C ASP A 272 2.36 2.31 -73.16
N THR A 273 1.35 1.78 -73.87
CA THR A 273 1.50 0.75 -74.88
C THR A 273 1.64 1.45 -76.23
N ALA A 274 2.85 1.47 -76.74
CA ALA A 274 3.05 1.72 -78.18
C ALA A 274 4.30 0.96 -78.71
N ARG A 275 4.01 0.03 -79.62
CA ARG A 275 4.73 -0.65 -80.65
C ARG A 275 5.34 -2.03 -80.34
#